data_5cf25f7d1311cca7f4d5e8984cc3df64
#
_entry.id   5cf25f7d1311cca7f4d5e8984cc3df64
#
_cell.length_a   1.000
_cell.length_b   1.000
_cell.length_c   1.000
_cell.angle_alpha   90.00
_cell.angle_beta   90.00
_cell.angle_gamma   90.00
#
_symmetry.space_group_name_H-M   'P 1'
#
loop_
_entity.id
_entity.type
_entity.pdbx_description
1 polymer ?
#
loop_
_entity_poly.entity_id
_entity_poly.type
_entity_poly.pdbx_seq_one_letter_code
_entity_poly.pdbx_strand_id
1 'polypeptide(L)' 'MMEEIIIKNKLKLARVEKDLTQEQLADLVRVTRQTIGLIEAGRYNPSLKLCLAMSKVLDKGLDKLFWIGEENNEKETV' A
#
# COMPACT_ATOMS: atom_id res chain seq x y z
N MET A 1 -23.27 11.62 5.98
CA MET A 1 -22.12 11.32 6.66
C MET A 1 -21.19 10.48 5.84
N MET A 2 -19.99 10.49 6.24
CA MET A 2 -18.99 9.81 5.49
C MET A 2 -18.93 8.39 5.87
N GLU A 3 -18.84 7.55 4.89
CA GLU A 3 -18.59 6.19 5.19
C GLU A 3 -17.15 5.95 5.37
N GLU A 4 -16.85 4.91 6.11
CA GLU A 4 -15.49 4.55 6.33
C GLU A 4 -14.89 4.04 5.05
N ILE A 5 -13.72 4.54 4.71
CA ILE A 5 -13.03 4.11 3.51
C ILE A 5 -11.97 3.12 3.90
N ILE A 6 -12.02 1.95 3.28
CA ILE A 6 -11.05 0.91 3.50
C ILE A 6 -10.08 0.92 2.35
N ILE A 7 -8.81 1.03 2.66
CA ILE A 7 -7.78 1.08 1.62
C ILE A 7 -7.11 -0.27 1.54
N LYS A 8 -7.08 -0.82 0.35
CA LYS A 8 -6.40 -2.07 0.07
C LYS A 8 -5.12 -1.79 -0.67
N ASN A 9 -4.17 -2.71 -0.56
CA ASN A 9 -2.92 -2.51 -1.26
C ASN A 9 -2.29 -3.81 -1.69
N LYS A 10 -1.41 -3.72 -2.66
CA LYS A 10 -0.55 -4.80 -3.12
C LYS A 10 0.90 -4.44 -2.93
N LEU A 11 1.19 -3.69 -1.89
CA LEU A 11 2.55 -3.22 -1.66
C LEU A 11 3.52 -4.37 -1.51
N LYS A 12 3.13 -5.38 -0.74
CA LYS A 12 4.02 -6.51 -0.52
C LYS A 12 4.34 -7.22 -1.83
N LEU A 13 3.33 -7.44 -2.65
CA LEU A 13 3.56 -8.12 -3.93
C LEU A 13 4.50 -7.32 -4.81
N ALA A 14 4.26 -6.03 -4.92
CA ALA A 14 5.11 -5.18 -5.75
C ALA A 14 6.54 -5.14 -5.21
N ARG A 15 6.69 -5.13 -3.89
CA ARG A 15 8.00 -5.14 -3.28
C ARG A 15 8.75 -6.43 -3.60
N VAL A 16 8.06 -7.56 -3.47
CA VAL A 16 8.68 -8.85 -3.72
C VAL A 16 9.06 -8.99 -5.19
N GLU A 17 8.23 -8.45 -6.08
CA GLU A 17 8.57 -8.47 -7.49
C GLU A 17 9.87 -7.75 -7.80
N LYS A 18 10.24 -6.78 -6.97
CA LYS A 18 11.48 -6.06 -7.15
C LYS A 18 12.60 -6.64 -6.31
N ASP A 19 12.36 -7.78 -5.67
CA ASP A 19 13.36 -8.44 -4.84
C ASP A 19 13.84 -7.57 -3.69
N LEU A 20 12.93 -6.78 -3.13
CA LEU A 20 13.28 -5.92 -2.00
C LEU A 20 12.72 -6.50 -0.72
N THR A 21 13.52 -6.46 0.34
CA THR A 21 13.00 -6.76 1.67
C THR A 21 12.23 -5.55 2.18
N GLN A 22 11.47 -5.76 3.26
CA GLN A 22 10.79 -4.63 3.89
C GLN A 22 11.79 -3.56 4.32
N GLU A 23 12.92 -3.99 4.85
CA GLU A 23 13.93 -3.03 5.29
C GLU A 23 14.52 -2.26 4.13
N GLN A 24 14.77 -2.94 3.02
CA GLN A 24 15.34 -2.28 1.86
C GLN A 24 14.37 -1.24 1.29
N LEU A 25 13.09 -1.60 1.20
CA LEU A 25 12.12 -0.62 0.74
C LEU A 25 12.02 0.55 1.70
N ALA A 26 11.99 0.25 3.00
CA ALA A 26 11.91 1.30 4.01
C ALA A 26 13.07 2.28 3.87
N ASP A 27 14.29 1.77 3.67
CA ASP A 27 15.45 2.63 3.51
C ASP A 27 15.31 3.52 2.28
N LEU A 28 14.82 2.97 1.19
CA LEU A 28 14.70 3.72 -0.05
C LEU A 28 13.69 4.84 0.05
N VAL A 29 12.63 4.65 0.83
CA VAL A 29 11.59 5.67 0.96
C VAL A 29 11.68 6.39 2.31
N ARG A 30 12.71 6.10 3.10
CA ARG A 30 13.08 6.86 4.31
C ARG A 30 12.05 6.74 5.42
N VAL A 31 11.60 5.52 5.66
CA VAL A 31 10.76 5.23 6.82
C VAL A 31 11.35 4.01 7.50
N THR A 32 10.75 3.59 8.60
CA THR A 32 11.23 2.40 9.29
C THR A 32 10.63 1.15 8.66
N ARG A 33 11.32 0.03 8.87
CA ARG A 33 10.81 -1.25 8.40
C ARG A 33 9.44 -1.53 9.01
N GLN A 34 9.23 -1.14 10.27
CA GLN A 34 7.96 -1.35 10.92
C GLN A 34 6.83 -0.62 10.17
N THR A 35 7.11 0.58 9.71
CA THR A 35 6.11 1.34 8.94
C THR A 35 5.71 0.58 7.69
N ILE A 36 6.68 0.03 6.96
CA ILE A 36 6.36 -0.73 5.76
C ILE A 36 5.51 -1.94 6.12
N GLY A 37 5.87 -2.66 7.18
CA GLY A 37 5.09 -3.80 7.61
C GLY A 37 3.66 -3.46 7.95
N LEU A 38 3.46 -2.32 8.63
CA LEU A 38 2.11 -1.90 8.98
C LEU A 38 1.30 -1.50 7.77
N ILE A 39 1.93 -0.87 6.79
CA ILE A 39 1.24 -0.51 5.56
C ILE A 39 0.82 -1.77 4.81
N GLU A 40 1.72 -2.73 4.69
CA GLU A 40 1.41 -3.96 3.98
C GLU A 40 0.28 -4.72 4.65
N ALA A 41 0.20 -4.61 5.96
CA ALA A 41 -0.86 -5.28 6.71
C ALA A 41 -2.17 -4.51 6.71
N GLY A 42 -2.19 -3.32 6.11
CA GLY A 42 -3.40 -2.52 6.09
C GLY A 42 -3.70 -1.84 7.41
N ARG A 43 -2.68 -1.66 8.25
CA ARG A 43 -2.88 -1.11 9.60
C ARG A 43 -2.33 0.30 9.75
N TYR A 44 -1.87 0.89 8.69
CA TYR A 44 -1.35 2.24 8.70
C TYR A 44 -1.52 2.83 7.30
N ASN A 45 -2.11 4.00 7.26
CA ASN A 45 -2.36 4.67 5.98
C ASN A 45 -1.22 5.63 5.70
N PRO A 46 -0.44 5.37 4.66
CA PRO A 46 0.71 6.24 4.37
C PRO A 46 0.27 7.59 3.85
N SER A 47 1.13 8.58 4.04
CA SER A 47 0.89 9.89 3.46
C SER A 47 0.97 9.79 1.94
N LEU A 48 0.41 10.77 1.26
CA LEU A 48 0.50 10.80 -0.20
C LEU A 48 1.95 10.86 -0.63
N LYS A 49 2.77 11.63 0.08
CA LYS A 49 4.18 11.73 -0.28
C LYS A 49 4.84 10.36 -0.24
N LEU A 50 4.57 9.59 0.82
CA LEU A 50 5.15 8.26 0.94
C LEU A 50 4.63 7.34 -0.16
N CYS A 51 3.33 7.44 -0.47
CA CYS A 51 2.76 6.63 -1.54
C CYS A 51 3.44 6.89 -2.86
N LEU A 52 3.69 8.17 -3.16
CA LEU A 52 4.34 8.51 -4.42
C LEU A 52 5.78 8.05 -4.45
N ALA A 53 6.47 8.12 -3.30
CA ALA A 53 7.83 7.62 -3.23
C ALA A 53 7.86 6.11 -3.49
N MET A 54 6.93 5.37 -2.91
CA MET A 54 6.87 3.94 -3.13
C MET A 54 6.51 3.61 -4.57
N SER A 55 5.61 4.38 -5.15
CA SER A 55 5.25 4.21 -6.55
C SER A 55 6.47 4.34 -7.44
N LYS A 56 7.31 5.32 -7.15
CA LYS A 56 8.50 5.55 -7.96
C LYS A 56 9.50 4.42 -7.79
N VAL A 57 9.75 4.02 -6.55
CA VAL A 57 10.74 2.98 -6.28
C VAL A 57 10.31 1.65 -6.88
N LEU A 58 9.02 1.34 -6.76
CA LEU A 58 8.52 0.05 -7.21
C LEU A 58 8.11 0.05 -8.67
N ASP A 59 8.16 1.22 -9.31
CA ASP A 59 7.84 1.35 -10.73
C ASP A 59 6.43 0.84 -11.01
N LYS A 60 5.49 1.24 -10.17
CA LYS A 60 4.09 0.89 -10.31
C LYS A 60 3.27 2.14 -10.10
N GLY A 61 2.24 2.30 -10.91
CA GLY A 61 1.34 3.41 -10.71
C GLY A 61 0.67 3.32 -9.36
N LEU A 62 0.30 4.47 -8.83
CA LEU A 62 -0.32 4.52 -7.52
C LEU A 62 -1.58 3.67 -7.48
N ASP A 63 -2.33 3.66 -8.58
CA ASP A 63 -3.55 2.88 -8.67
C ASP A 63 -3.29 1.38 -8.67
N LYS A 64 -2.07 0.96 -8.96
CA LYS A 64 -1.71 -0.45 -8.90
C LYS A 64 -1.29 -0.86 -7.51
N LEU A 65 -0.93 0.10 -6.68
CA LEU A 65 -0.47 -0.20 -5.34
C LEU A 65 -1.57 -0.05 -4.30
N PHE A 66 -2.45 0.93 -4.46
CA PHE A 66 -3.48 1.23 -3.48
C PHE A 66 -4.80 1.50 -4.16
N TRP A 67 -5.89 1.06 -3.54
CA TRP A 67 -7.22 1.38 -4.06
C TRP A 67 -8.23 1.27 -2.93
N ILE A 68 -9.43 1.76 -3.19
CA ILE A 68 -10.48 1.69 -2.20
C ILE A 68 -11.08 0.30 -2.20
N GLY A 69 -11.10 -0.32 -1.04
CA GLY A 69 -11.71 -1.62 -0.91
C GLY A 69 -13.21 -1.50 -0.90
N GLU A 70 -13.86 -2.41 -1.61
CA GLU A 70 -15.29 -2.36 -1.72
C GLU A 70 -15.85 -3.47 -0.89
N GLU A 71 -15.81 -3.26 0.38
CA GLU A 71 -16.16 -4.34 1.25
C GLU A 71 -17.57 -4.83 1.05
N ASN A 72 -18.45 -3.99 0.54
CA ASN A 72 -19.81 -4.41 0.29
C ASN A 72 -20.05 -4.97 -1.07
N ASN A 73 -19.04 -5.00 -1.89
CA ASN A 73 -19.23 -5.46 -3.24
C ASN A 73 -19.78 -6.83 -3.31
N GLU A 74 -19.25 -7.70 -2.50
CA GLU A 74 -19.69 -9.07 -2.59
C GLU A 74 -21.13 -9.19 -2.23
N LYS A 75 -21.63 -8.36 -1.36
CA LYS A 75 -23.02 -8.44 -1.01
C LYS A 75 -23.89 -7.93 -2.11
N GLU A 76 -23.43 -6.92 -2.77
CA GLU A 76 -24.25 -6.33 -3.79
C GLU A 76 -24.32 -7.14 -5.02
N THR A 77 -23.34 -7.96 -5.22
CA THR A 77 -23.33 -8.74 -6.43
C THR A 77 -24.22 -9.93 -6.35
N VAL A 78 -24.75 -10.21 -5.23
CA VAL A 78 -25.62 -11.38 -5.12
C VAL A 78 -27.02 -11.11 -5.62
#